data_79a5393185a972180eb0867bcff53497
#
_entry.id   79a5393185a972180eb0867bcff53497
#
_cell.length_a   1.000
_cell.length_b   1.000
_cell.length_c   1.000
_cell.angle_alpha   90.00
_cell.angle_beta   90.00
_cell.angle_gamma   90.00
#
_symmetry.space_group_name_H-M   'P 1'
#
loop_
_entity.id
_entity.type
_entity.pdbx_description
1 polymer ?
#
loop_
_entity_poly.entity_id
_entity_poly.type
_entity_poly.pdbx_seq_one_letter_code
_entity_poly.pdbx_strand_id
1 'polypeptide(L)'
;VQFADRQQAHINFSSNDYLGLAQCPELIAAWQQGLSLYGAGSGGSPLVTGHHTPHMELEHRLADWLGYDRALLFSTGFSANQAVLFALLGKSDRLIQDKLNHASLMEAGLLSPATMRRFAHNDLNALQALLSAGIDKEAATLVVTEGVFSMDGDQAPLAAISALCRATDSWLMVDDAHGCGVLGDGGRGSAALAGIKPEISIVTFGKAFGIQGAAVLCSDDVAEYLIQFARHYIYSTAMPPAQAYALCNACDLVQRGDWRREKLAAFGHILADALLPEVGLVATETPIKPVLLGSSELAIKLSAALAEKGIWVSAIRPPTVPVNQARLRITLSASHTEAQVRQLATSLNASFEEVQDAGNQSDSGC
;
A
#
# COMPACT_ATOMS: atom_id res chain seq x y z
N VAL A 1 13.16 -2.33 -15.84
CA VAL A 1 12.19 -1.47 -16.52
C VAL A 1 12.84 -0.72 -17.66
N GLN A 2 12.13 -0.54 -18.77
CA GLN A 2 12.56 0.28 -19.91
C GLN A 2 11.55 1.43 -20.07
N PHE A 3 12.03 2.66 -20.06
CA PHE A 3 11.19 3.84 -20.29
C PHE A 3 11.20 4.21 -21.77
N ALA A 4 10.10 4.77 -22.26
CA ALA A 4 9.93 5.08 -23.69
C ALA A 4 10.97 6.09 -24.23
N ASP A 5 11.51 6.95 -23.36
CA ASP A 5 12.52 7.96 -23.66
C ASP A 5 13.96 7.50 -23.39
N ARG A 6 14.15 6.26 -22.95
CA ARG A 6 15.47 5.71 -22.58
C ARG A 6 15.73 4.40 -23.29
N GLN A 7 16.90 4.30 -23.92
CA GLN A 7 17.33 3.08 -24.62
C GLN A 7 17.80 1.96 -23.66
N GLN A 8 18.23 2.32 -22.45
CA GLN A 8 18.78 1.39 -21.48
C GLN A 8 17.70 0.78 -20.57
N ALA A 9 17.71 -0.52 -20.40
CA ALA A 9 16.92 -1.21 -19.39
C ALA A 9 17.52 -1.00 -18.00
N HIS A 10 16.67 -0.79 -16.99
CA HIS A 10 17.11 -0.58 -15.62
C HIS A 10 16.59 -1.68 -14.70
N ILE A 11 17.37 -2.05 -13.70
CA ILE A 11 16.91 -2.84 -12.56
C ILE A 11 15.99 -1.94 -11.74
N ASN A 12 14.74 -2.34 -11.55
CA ASN A 12 13.72 -1.48 -10.95
C ASN A 12 13.57 -1.72 -9.46
N PHE A 13 14.04 -0.80 -8.63
CA PHE A 13 13.86 -0.77 -7.18
C PHE A 13 12.81 0.25 -6.74
N SER A 14 11.82 0.54 -7.57
CA SER A 14 10.69 1.46 -7.25
C SER A 14 9.33 0.85 -7.48
N SER A 15 9.25 -0.41 -7.92
CA SER A 15 7.99 -1.12 -8.12
C SER A 15 7.39 -1.59 -6.80
N ASN A 16 6.07 -1.48 -6.67
CA ASN A 16 5.34 -2.06 -5.54
C ASN A 16 4.95 -3.54 -5.76
N ASP A 17 5.42 -4.18 -6.84
CA ASP A 17 5.26 -5.62 -7.06
C ASP A 17 6.16 -6.43 -6.10
N TYR A 18 5.81 -6.39 -4.81
CA TYR A 18 6.62 -6.94 -3.72
C TYR A 18 6.92 -8.43 -3.89
N LEU A 19 5.90 -9.20 -4.27
CA LEU A 19 6.05 -10.64 -4.45
C LEU A 19 6.51 -11.04 -5.85
N GLY A 20 6.68 -10.08 -6.78
CA GLY A 20 7.08 -10.34 -8.17
C GLY A 20 6.02 -11.10 -8.95
N LEU A 21 4.75 -10.90 -8.64
CA LEU A 21 3.65 -11.62 -9.30
C LEU A 21 3.24 -11.00 -10.63
N ALA A 22 3.51 -9.72 -10.87
CA ALA A 22 3.10 -9.03 -12.09
C ALA A 22 3.65 -9.68 -13.39
N GLN A 23 4.77 -10.39 -13.29
CA GLN A 23 5.36 -11.13 -14.41
C GLN A 23 5.45 -12.64 -14.13
N CYS A 24 4.71 -13.15 -13.14
CA CYS A 24 4.68 -14.57 -12.82
C CYS A 24 4.00 -15.34 -13.96
N PRO A 25 4.67 -16.35 -14.58
CA PRO A 25 4.09 -17.10 -15.69
C PRO A 25 2.76 -17.77 -15.34
N GLU A 26 2.61 -18.24 -14.10
CA GLU A 26 1.40 -18.90 -13.62
C GLU A 26 0.21 -17.90 -13.55
N LEU A 27 0.45 -16.67 -13.09
CA LEU A 27 -0.55 -15.62 -13.06
C LEU A 27 -0.93 -15.14 -14.47
N ILE A 28 0.05 -15.00 -15.36
CA ILE A 28 -0.17 -14.64 -16.77
C ILE A 28 -1.03 -15.72 -17.46
N ALA A 29 -0.72 -16.99 -17.24
CA ALA A 29 -1.49 -18.10 -17.81
C ALA A 29 -2.94 -18.12 -17.29
N ALA A 30 -3.16 -17.85 -16.00
CA ALA A 30 -4.49 -17.73 -15.42
C ALA A 30 -5.27 -16.56 -16.05
N TRP A 31 -4.60 -15.43 -16.31
CA TRP A 31 -5.25 -14.30 -16.97
C TRP A 31 -5.62 -14.60 -18.42
N GLN A 32 -4.72 -15.23 -19.19
CA GLN A 32 -5.00 -15.69 -20.55
C GLN A 32 -6.19 -16.65 -20.60
N GLN A 33 -6.26 -17.58 -19.66
CA GLN A 33 -7.39 -18.50 -19.52
C GLN A 33 -8.68 -17.74 -19.19
N GLY A 34 -8.65 -16.78 -18.26
CA GLY A 34 -9.77 -15.95 -17.92
C GLY A 34 -10.31 -15.15 -19.12
N LEU A 35 -9.41 -14.59 -19.96
CA LEU A 35 -9.78 -13.91 -21.20
C LEU A 35 -10.51 -14.85 -22.18
N SER A 36 -10.05 -16.08 -22.29
CA SER A 36 -10.66 -17.08 -23.17
C SER A 36 -12.06 -17.51 -22.68
N LEU A 37 -12.27 -17.56 -21.35
CA LEU A 37 -13.53 -18.01 -20.75
C LEU A 37 -14.57 -16.90 -20.65
N TYR A 38 -14.16 -15.67 -20.34
CA TYR A 38 -15.06 -14.59 -19.92
C TYR A 38 -14.99 -13.34 -20.81
N GLY A 39 -14.05 -13.29 -21.78
CA GLY A 39 -13.84 -12.11 -22.60
C GLY A 39 -13.07 -10.99 -21.88
N ALA A 40 -12.98 -9.84 -22.51
CA ALA A 40 -12.10 -8.75 -22.12
C ALA A 40 -12.71 -7.74 -21.11
N GLY A 41 -14.02 -7.72 -20.93
CA GLY A 41 -14.68 -6.71 -20.09
C GLY A 41 -15.98 -7.21 -19.47
N SER A 42 -16.46 -6.47 -18.47
CA SER A 42 -17.66 -6.83 -17.70
C SER A 42 -18.97 -6.29 -18.30
N GLY A 43 -18.87 -5.25 -19.14
CA GLY A 43 -20.04 -4.67 -19.84
C GLY A 43 -20.96 -3.80 -19.00
N GLY A 44 -20.74 -3.65 -17.68
CA GLY A 44 -21.58 -2.84 -16.80
C GLY A 44 -21.05 -2.75 -15.38
N SER A 45 -21.78 -2.00 -14.54
CA SER A 45 -21.49 -1.98 -13.10
C SER A 45 -21.94 -3.29 -12.42
N PRO A 46 -21.45 -3.60 -11.20
CA PRO A 46 -21.80 -4.83 -10.49
C PRO A 46 -23.31 -5.06 -10.35
N LEU A 47 -24.08 -4.01 -10.08
CA LEU A 47 -25.52 -4.08 -9.84
C LEU A 47 -26.37 -4.20 -11.12
N VAL A 48 -25.77 -4.05 -12.29
CA VAL A 48 -26.49 -4.16 -13.56
C VAL A 48 -26.18 -5.48 -14.25
N THR A 49 -25.00 -5.62 -14.82
CA THR A 49 -24.57 -6.84 -15.54
C THR A 49 -23.11 -7.22 -15.29
N GLY A 50 -22.39 -6.41 -14.50
CA GLY A 50 -20.94 -6.54 -14.37
C GLY A 50 -20.45 -7.59 -13.39
N HIS A 51 -21.32 -8.14 -12.52
CA HIS A 51 -20.95 -9.13 -11.52
C HIS A 51 -21.14 -10.56 -12.06
N HIS A 52 -20.04 -11.25 -12.24
CA HIS A 52 -19.94 -12.59 -12.82
C HIS A 52 -19.42 -13.60 -11.79
N THR A 53 -19.51 -14.90 -12.10
CA THR A 53 -19.01 -15.98 -11.25
C THR A 53 -17.57 -15.76 -10.72
N PRO A 54 -16.58 -15.33 -11.52
CA PRO A 54 -15.24 -15.07 -10.99
C PRO A 54 -15.16 -13.96 -9.93
N HIS A 55 -16.05 -12.95 -10.00
CA HIS A 55 -16.10 -11.90 -8.97
C HIS A 55 -16.57 -12.50 -7.65
N MET A 56 -17.66 -13.25 -7.68
CA MET A 56 -18.22 -13.95 -6.51
C MET A 56 -17.20 -14.89 -5.87
N GLU A 57 -16.49 -15.67 -6.68
CA GLU A 57 -15.44 -16.57 -6.23
C GLU A 57 -14.29 -15.81 -5.56
N LEU A 58 -13.85 -14.69 -6.14
CA LEU A 58 -12.79 -13.85 -5.58
C LEU A 58 -13.22 -13.22 -4.24
N GLU A 59 -14.45 -12.70 -4.17
CA GLU A 59 -15.03 -12.13 -2.96
C GLU A 59 -15.06 -13.16 -1.82
N HIS A 60 -15.52 -14.38 -2.09
CA HIS A 60 -15.54 -15.47 -1.10
C HIS A 60 -14.12 -15.83 -0.65
N ARG A 61 -13.19 -16.05 -1.59
CA ARG A 61 -11.80 -16.39 -1.25
C ARG A 61 -11.12 -15.34 -0.39
N LEU A 62 -11.32 -14.06 -0.69
CA LEU A 62 -10.76 -12.97 0.10
C LEU A 62 -11.37 -12.91 1.49
N ALA A 63 -12.68 -13.03 1.60
CA ALA A 63 -13.40 -13.02 2.87
C ALA A 63 -12.95 -14.19 3.76
N ASP A 64 -12.95 -15.41 3.23
CA ASP A 64 -12.52 -16.62 3.95
C ASP A 64 -11.06 -16.51 4.41
N TRP A 65 -10.15 -16.14 3.49
CA TRP A 65 -8.73 -16.06 3.81
C TRP A 65 -8.39 -15.01 4.86
N LEU A 66 -9.03 -13.83 4.78
CA LEU A 66 -8.75 -12.71 5.67
C LEU A 66 -9.66 -12.67 6.90
N GLY A 67 -10.65 -13.61 6.98
CA GLY A 67 -11.49 -13.80 8.15
C GLY A 67 -12.62 -12.78 8.29
N TYR A 68 -13.18 -12.30 7.17
CA TYR A 68 -14.34 -11.41 7.13
C TYR A 68 -15.58 -12.12 6.60
N ASP A 69 -16.75 -11.51 6.83
CA ASP A 69 -18.01 -12.06 6.34
C ASP A 69 -18.17 -11.79 4.84
N ARG A 70 -17.73 -10.61 4.39
CA ARG A 70 -17.87 -10.15 3.00
C ARG A 70 -16.62 -9.45 2.47
N ALA A 71 -16.46 -9.54 1.17
CA ALA A 71 -15.55 -8.69 0.39
C ALA A 71 -16.34 -8.03 -0.75
N LEU A 72 -16.09 -6.77 -1.04
CA LEU A 72 -16.64 -6.03 -2.17
C LEU A 72 -15.51 -5.54 -3.07
N LEU A 73 -15.60 -5.81 -4.38
CA LEU A 73 -14.53 -5.49 -5.33
C LEU A 73 -14.65 -4.06 -5.89
N PHE A 74 -13.51 -3.41 -6.03
CA PHE A 74 -13.37 -2.06 -6.59
C PHE A 74 -12.25 -2.01 -7.63
N SER A 75 -12.32 -1.04 -8.54
CA SER A 75 -11.31 -0.87 -9.59
C SER A 75 -9.94 -0.47 -9.04
N THR A 76 -9.89 0.24 -7.91
CA THR A 76 -8.66 0.74 -7.27
C THR A 76 -8.85 0.89 -5.77
N GLY A 77 -7.75 0.88 -4.99
CA GLY A 77 -7.79 1.24 -3.56
C GLY A 77 -8.25 2.67 -3.34
N PHE A 78 -7.94 3.58 -4.27
CA PHE A 78 -8.42 4.96 -4.21
C PHE A 78 -9.95 5.04 -4.19
N SER A 79 -10.62 4.35 -5.13
CA SER A 79 -12.09 4.30 -5.20
C SER A 79 -12.71 3.52 -4.03
N ALA A 80 -12.03 2.49 -3.51
CA ALA A 80 -12.48 1.76 -2.33
C ALA A 80 -12.48 2.65 -1.08
N ASN A 81 -11.39 3.39 -0.83
CA ASN A 81 -11.28 4.33 0.28
C ASN A 81 -12.36 5.43 0.21
N GLN A 82 -12.55 6.02 -0.96
CA GLN A 82 -13.61 7.03 -1.15
C GLN A 82 -15.00 6.42 -0.96
N ALA A 83 -15.25 5.23 -1.50
CA ALA A 83 -16.54 4.55 -1.38
C ALA A 83 -16.96 4.37 0.08
N VAL A 84 -16.03 3.88 0.92
CA VAL A 84 -16.28 3.64 2.34
C VAL A 84 -16.55 4.96 3.07
N LEU A 85 -15.64 5.94 2.94
CA LEU A 85 -15.74 7.19 3.70
C LEU A 85 -16.94 8.06 3.29
N PHE A 86 -17.31 8.05 2.00
CA PHE A 86 -18.48 8.79 1.54
C PHE A 86 -19.81 8.11 1.86
N ALA A 87 -19.85 6.79 1.93
CA ALA A 87 -21.09 6.07 2.21
C ALA A 87 -21.40 6.01 3.71
N LEU A 88 -20.39 5.76 4.56
CA LEU A 88 -20.61 5.49 5.98
C LEU A 88 -20.67 6.73 6.87
N LEU A 89 -20.10 7.87 6.42
CA LEU A 89 -19.97 9.04 7.28
C LEU A 89 -21.01 10.12 6.97
N GLY A 90 -21.76 10.55 7.98
CA GLY A 90 -22.71 11.65 7.95
C GLY A 90 -22.14 12.95 8.56
N LYS A 91 -22.95 14.03 8.55
CA LYS A 91 -22.54 15.37 9.05
C LYS A 91 -22.23 15.40 10.55
N SER A 92 -22.91 14.57 11.33
CA SER A 92 -22.71 14.47 12.78
C SER A 92 -21.50 13.64 13.16
N ASP A 93 -21.01 12.81 12.23
CA ASP A 93 -19.97 11.83 12.52
C ASP A 93 -18.58 12.43 12.56
N ARG A 94 -17.66 11.68 13.15
CA ARG A 94 -16.28 12.07 13.34
C ARG A 94 -15.38 11.12 12.56
N LEU A 95 -14.46 11.70 11.81
CA LEU A 95 -13.38 10.99 11.13
C LEU A 95 -12.04 11.37 11.75
N ILE A 96 -11.31 10.40 12.30
CA ILE A 96 -10.00 10.61 12.90
C ILE A 96 -8.96 9.86 12.08
N GLN A 97 -7.99 10.58 11.49
CA GLN A 97 -7.01 10.00 10.59
C GLN A 97 -5.57 10.26 11.04
N ASP A 98 -4.67 9.31 10.75
CA ASP A 98 -3.23 9.56 10.81
C ASP A 98 -2.83 10.65 9.79
N LYS A 99 -1.89 11.52 10.17
CA LYS A 99 -1.43 12.63 9.29
C LYS A 99 -0.72 12.17 8.03
N LEU A 100 -0.15 10.97 8.02
CA LEU A 100 0.56 10.40 6.88
C LEU A 100 -0.26 9.41 6.06
N ASN A 101 -1.55 9.28 6.33
CA ASN A 101 -2.44 8.46 5.51
C ASN A 101 -2.34 8.84 4.02
N HIS A 102 -2.54 7.85 3.17
CA HIS A 102 -2.52 7.99 1.71
C HIS A 102 -3.46 9.09 1.21
N ALA A 103 -3.10 9.72 0.09
CA ALA A 103 -3.86 10.82 -0.51
C ALA A 103 -5.34 10.49 -0.72
N SER A 104 -5.70 9.25 -1.04
CA SER A 104 -7.09 8.82 -1.19
C SER A 104 -7.92 8.93 0.09
N LEU A 105 -7.32 8.59 1.24
CA LEU A 105 -7.96 8.72 2.56
C LEU A 105 -8.07 10.20 2.96
N MET A 106 -7.00 10.96 2.71
CA MET A 106 -6.98 12.39 3.00
C MET A 106 -8.02 13.15 2.17
N GLU A 107 -8.07 12.92 0.86
CA GLU A 107 -9.03 13.54 -0.05
C GLU A 107 -10.46 13.13 0.32
N ALA A 108 -10.69 11.83 0.52
CA ALA A 108 -12.01 11.35 0.93
C ALA A 108 -12.47 11.96 2.25
N GLY A 109 -11.57 12.12 3.22
CA GLY A 109 -11.88 12.76 4.50
C GLY A 109 -12.23 14.25 4.36
N LEU A 110 -11.53 14.98 3.50
CA LEU A 110 -11.81 16.39 3.22
C LEU A 110 -13.16 16.60 2.49
N LEU A 111 -13.53 15.65 1.62
CA LEU A 111 -14.76 15.71 0.84
C LEU A 111 -15.94 15.05 1.54
N SER A 112 -15.72 14.25 2.59
CA SER A 112 -16.80 13.65 3.37
C SER A 112 -17.55 14.73 4.17
N PRO A 113 -18.84 14.52 4.50
CA PRO A 113 -19.59 15.47 5.31
C PRO A 113 -19.17 15.47 6.80
N ALA A 114 -18.41 14.47 7.25
CA ALA A 114 -18.01 14.29 8.65
C ALA A 114 -16.98 15.32 9.11
N THR A 115 -16.92 15.53 10.42
CA THR A 115 -15.87 16.37 11.01
C THR A 115 -14.56 15.59 11.06
N MET A 116 -13.62 15.92 10.13
CA MET A 116 -12.30 15.31 10.10
C MET A 116 -11.31 15.95 11.09
N ARG A 117 -10.61 15.13 11.85
CA ARG A 117 -9.45 15.49 12.68
C ARG A 117 -8.28 14.56 12.34
N ARG A 118 -7.05 15.05 12.54
CA ARG A 118 -5.84 14.27 12.26
C ARG A 118 -4.94 14.24 13.48
N PHE A 119 -4.50 13.03 13.87
CA PHE A 119 -3.47 12.88 14.91
C PHE A 119 -2.07 12.83 14.27
N ALA A 120 -1.05 13.16 15.08
CA ALA A 120 0.34 13.07 14.65
C ALA A 120 0.67 11.61 14.36
N HIS A 121 1.51 11.38 13.35
CA HIS A 121 1.83 10.06 12.84
C HIS A 121 2.23 9.07 13.95
N ASN A 122 1.50 7.96 14.02
CA ASN A 122 1.66 6.88 15.00
C ASN A 122 1.60 7.30 16.49
N ASP A 123 1.11 8.52 16.79
CA ASP A 123 1.04 9.06 18.15
C ASP A 123 -0.26 8.63 18.84
N LEU A 124 -0.16 7.61 19.68
CA LEU A 124 -1.28 7.06 20.45
C LEU A 124 -1.86 8.06 21.47
N ASN A 125 -1.03 8.96 22.03
CA ASN A 125 -1.50 9.97 22.99
C ASN A 125 -2.35 11.03 22.28
N ALA A 126 -1.90 11.45 21.08
CA ALA A 126 -2.68 12.37 20.25
C ALA A 126 -4.00 11.74 19.77
N LEU A 127 -3.98 10.45 19.41
CA LEU A 127 -5.20 9.71 19.05
C LEU A 127 -6.15 9.62 20.26
N GLN A 128 -5.67 9.22 21.42
CA GLN A 128 -6.46 9.10 22.65
C GLN A 128 -7.10 10.45 23.03
N ALA A 129 -6.36 11.55 22.94
CA ALA A 129 -6.87 12.89 23.20
C ALA A 129 -8.02 13.25 22.27
N LEU A 130 -7.92 12.92 20.97
CA LEU A 130 -8.99 13.16 19.99
C LEU A 130 -10.21 12.27 20.26
N LEU A 131 -10.00 11.00 20.60
CA LEU A 131 -11.10 10.09 20.94
C LEU A 131 -11.85 10.51 22.20
N SER A 132 -11.15 11.05 23.19
CA SER A 132 -11.74 11.52 24.46
C SER A 132 -12.41 12.91 24.35
N ALA A 133 -12.13 13.69 23.31
CA ALA A 133 -12.63 15.05 23.18
C ALA A 133 -14.03 15.06 22.54
N GLY A 134 -15.00 15.71 23.22
CA GLY A 134 -16.28 16.11 22.64
C GLY A 134 -17.13 14.98 22.08
N ILE A 135 -17.35 13.92 22.86
CA ILE A 135 -18.19 12.80 22.47
C ILE A 135 -19.66 13.24 22.51
N ASP A 136 -20.21 13.55 21.35
CA ASP A 136 -21.65 13.49 21.14
C ASP A 136 -22.04 12.00 21.12
N LYS A 137 -22.92 11.58 22.02
CA LYS A 137 -23.29 10.16 22.15
C LYS A 137 -24.03 9.58 20.94
N GLU A 138 -24.52 10.45 20.06
CA GLU A 138 -25.26 10.04 18.86
C GLU A 138 -24.33 10.01 17.61
N ALA A 139 -23.12 10.57 17.70
CA ALA A 139 -22.18 10.65 16.59
C ALA A 139 -21.28 9.41 16.52
N ALA A 140 -21.26 8.72 15.37
CA ALA A 140 -20.30 7.66 15.12
C ALA A 140 -18.87 8.23 14.96
N THR A 141 -17.88 7.45 15.38
CA THR A 141 -16.47 7.80 15.18
C THR A 141 -15.77 6.70 14.40
N LEU A 142 -15.16 7.08 13.28
CA LEU A 142 -14.30 6.21 12.47
C LEU A 142 -12.85 6.67 12.59
N VAL A 143 -11.99 5.77 13.07
CA VAL A 143 -10.54 5.94 13.05
C VAL A 143 -10.00 5.26 11.81
N VAL A 144 -9.11 5.95 11.07
CA VAL A 144 -8.53 5.44 9.83
C VAL A 144 -7.01 5.56 9.87
N THR A 145 -6.32 4.48 9.57
CA THR A 145 -4.87 4.43 9.44
C THR A 145 -4.46 3.46 8.32
N GLU A 146 -3.20 3.52 7.89
CA GLU A 146 -2.61 2.49 7.05
C GLU A 146 -2.01 1.38 7.92
N GLY A 147 -1.92 0.16 7.41
CA GLY A 147 -1.17 -0.92 8.03
C GLY A 147 0.33 -0.71 7.91
N VAL A 148 0.77 -0.32 6.73
CA VAL A 148 2.14 0.08 6.39
C VAL A 148 2.11 1.37 5.59
N PHE A 149 2.87 2.38 6.00
CA PHE A 149 2.91 3.67 5.34
C PHE A 149 3.80 3.66 4.09
N SER A 150 3.27 4.15 3.01
CA SER A 150 3.82 3.98 1.66
C SER A 150 5.20 4.62 1.44
N MET A 151 5.50 5.75 2.13
CA MET A 151 6.73 6.52 1.93
C MET A 151 7.83 6.17 2.93
N ASP A 152 7.45 5.67 4.10
CA ASP A 152 8.33 5.41 5.22
C ASP A 152 8.55 3.91 5.47
N GLY A 153 7.63 3.05 5.03
CA GLY A 153 7.71 1.61 5.21
C GLY A 153 7.52 1.16 6.67
N ASP A 154 7.20 2.08 7.55
CA ASP A 154 6.89 1.80 8.94
C ASP A 154 5.45 1.30 9.11
N GLN A 155 5.15 0.72 10.24
CA GLN A 155 3.87 0.10 10.55
C GLN A 155 3.13 0.90 11.62
N ALA A 156 1.79 0.98 11.47
CA ALA A 156 0.96 1.51 12.54
C ALA A 156 0.94 0.56 13.76
N PRO A 157 0.89 1.08 14.99
CA PRO A 157 0.73 0.27 16.20
C PRO A 157 -0.72 -0.24 16.36
N LEU A 158 -1.16 -1.08 15.39
CA LEU A 158 -2.56 -1.46 15.17
C LEU A 158 -3.22 -2.08 16.40
N ALA A 159 -2.50 -2.90 17.16
CA ALA A 159 -3.05 -3.51 18.39
C ALA A 159 -3.47 -2.45 19.42
N ALA A 160 -2.62 -1.41 19.61
CA ALA A 160 -2.91 -0.32 20.53
C ALA A 160 -4.01 0.61 20.00
N ILE A 161 -3.99 0.94 18.70
CA ILE A 161 -5.05 1.72 18.04
C ILE A 161 -6.40 1.01 18.20
N SER A 162 -6.46 -0.29 17.90
CA SER A 162 -7.68 -1.10 18.06
C SER A 162 -8.17 -1.13 19.51
N ALA A 163 -7.26 -1.20 20.49
CA ALA A 163 -7.64 -1.14 21.91
C ALA A 163 -8.27 0.21 22.28
N LEU A 164 -7.72 1.33 21.79
CA LEU A 164 -8.28 2.67 21.99
C LEU A 164 -9.65 2.82 21.33
N CYS A 165 -9.82 2.31 20.09
CA CYS A 165 -11.10 2.33 19.39
C CYS A 165 -12.18 1.56 20.17
N ARG A 166 -11.88 0.33 20.61
CA ARG A 166 -12.82 -0.46 21.42
C ARG A 166 -13.19 0.21 22.73
N ALA A 167 -12.23 0.85 23.41
CA ALA A 167 -12.47 1.55 24.68
C ALA A 167 -13.39 2.78 24.54
N THR A 168 -13.54 3.29 23.32
CA THR A 168 -14.33 4.50 23.01
C THR A 168 -15.51 4.23 22.09
N ASP A 169 -15.88 2.98 21.87
CA ASP A 169 -16.94 2.55 20.95
C ASP A 169 -16.78 3.18 19.55
N SER A 170 -15.54 3.18 19.06
CA SER A 170 -15.19 3.75 17.76
C SER A 170 -14.81 2.62 16.79
N TRP A 171 -15.14 2.79 15.53
CA TRP A 171 -14.74 1.86 14.47
C TRP A 171 -13.31 2.12 14.01
N LEU A 172 -12.65 1.05 13.59
CA LEU A 172 -11.33 1.11 12.97
C LEU A 172 -11.40 0.66 11.51
N MET A 173 -10.88 1.49 10.62
CA MET A 173 -10.61 1.15 9.22
C MET A 173 -9.09 1.12 9.01
N VAL A 174 -8.59 0.03 8.41
CA VAL A 174 -7.18 -0.12 8.06
C VAL A 174 -7.03 -0.25 6.54
N ASP A 175 -6.29 0.67 5.93
CA ASP A 175 -5.80 0.49 4.56
C ASP A 175 -4.52 -0.37 4.61
N ASP A 176 -4.65 -1.63 4.23
CA ASP A 176 -3.55 -2.61 4.25
C ASP A 176 -2.96 -2.86 2.86
N ALA A 177 -2.98 -1.84 2.02
CA ALA A 177 -2.48 -1.91 0.64
C ALA A 177 -1.02 -2.36 0.54
N HIS A 178 -0.19 -2.04 1.52
CA HIS A 178 1.24 -2.39 1.57
C HIS A 178 1.55 -3.57 2.49
N GLY A 179 0.63 -3.99 3.35
CA GLY A 179 0.82 -5.10 4.28
C GLY A 179 0.23 -6.41 3.77
N CYS A 180 -0.96 -6.38 3.17
CA CYS A 180 -1.61 -7.58 2.64
C CYS A 180 -0.77 -8.23 1.53
N GLY A 181 -0.54 -9.54 1.66
CA GLY A 181 0.36 -10.34 0.83
C GLY A 181 1.80 -10.38 1.34
N VAL A 182 2.23 -9.39 2.14
CA VAL A 182 3.62 -9.22 2.60
C VAL A 182 3.81 -9.60 4.05
N LEU A 183 2.91 -9.17 4.92
CA LEU A 183 2.99 -9.35 6.37
C LEU A 183 2.01 -10.39 6.87
N GLY A 184 2.29 -10.90 8.06
CA GLY A 184 1.46 -11.90 8.73
C GLY A 184 1.56 -13.29 8.12
N ASP A 185 1.04 -14.26 8.84
CA ASP A 185 1.00 -15.67 8.44
C ASP A 185 0.27 -15.85 7.11
N GLY A 186 0.89 -16.53 6.15
CA GLY A 186 0.35 -16.72 4.81
C GLY A 186 0.07 -15.41 4.06
N GLY A 187 0.66 -14.27 4.50
CA GLY A 187 0.45 -12.95 3.88
C GLY A 187 -0.89 -12.28 4.22
N ARG A 188 -1.51 -12.61 5.35
CA ARG A 188 -2.82 -12.06 5.76
C ARG A 188 -2.80 -10.59 6.16
N GLY A 189 -1.64 -9.95 6.11
CA GLY A 189 -1.49 -8.51 6.27
C GLY A 189 -1.22 -8.03 7.68
N SER A 190 -1.20 -6.70 7.82
CA SER A 190 -0.82 -5.99 9.05
C SER A 190 -1.78 -6.22 10.21
N ALA A 191 -3.09 -6.29 9.93
CA ALA A 191 -4.09 -6.54 10.96
C ALA A 191 -3.96 -7.94 11.57
N ALA A 192 -3.73 -8.96 10.74
CA ALA A 192 -3.48 -10.33 11.18
C ALA A 192 -2.17 -10.44 11.97
N LEU A 193 -1.11 -9.77 11.52
CA LEU A 193 0.17 -9.68 12.25
C LEU A 193 -0.02 -9.06 13.65
N ALA A 194 -0.85 -8.03 13.75
CA ALA A 194 -1.17 -7.37 15.02
C ALA A 194 -2.20 -8.13 15.89
N GLY A 195 -2.74 -9.25 15.41
CA GLY A 195 -3.74 -10.04 16.12
C GLY A 195 -5.09 -9.34 16.31
N ILE A 196 -5.47 -8.47 15.38
CA ILE A 196 -6.74 -7.74 15.42
C ILE A 196 -7.58 -7.98 14.17
N LYS A 197 -8.88 -7.68 14.26
CA LYS A 197 -9.82 -7.62 13.14
C LYS A 197 -10.49 -6.23 13.19
N PRO A 198 -10.05 -5.26 12.34
CA PRO A 198 -10.74 -3.98 12.21
C PRO A 198 -12.14 -4.18 11.61
N GLU A 199 -13.06 -3.23 11.86
CA GLU A 199 -14.40 -3.25 11.29
C GLU A 199 -14.37 -3.20 9.76
N ILE A 200 -13.36 -2.51 9.20
CA ILE A 200 -13.17 -2.39 7.76
C ILE A 200 -11.68 -2.55 7.44
N SER A 201 -11.36 -3.40 6.47
CA SER A 201 -10.01 -3.50 5.91
C SER A 201 -10.04 -3.27 4.40
N ILE A 202 -9.10 -2.49 3.90
CA ILE A 202 -8.90 -2.28 2.47
C ILE A 202 -7.67 -3.04 2.04
N VAL A 203 -7.80 -3.87 1.01
CA VAL A 203 -6.68 -4.53 0.37
C VAL A 203 -6.61 -4.15 -1.11
N THR A 204 -5.40 -4.06 -1.65
CA THR A 204 -5.21 -3.67 -3.05
C THR A 204 -4.42 -4.74 -3.80
N PHE A 205 -4.79 -4.94 -5.06
CA PHE A 205 -4.20 -5.99 -5.89
C PHE A 205 -3.06 -5.46 -6.77
N GLY A 206 -2.89 -4.12 -6.85
CA GLY A 206 -1.86 -3.47 -7.66
C GLY A 206 -0.43 -3.55 -7.09
N LYS A 207 -0.25 -4.26 -5.98
CA LYS A 207 1.04 -4.37 -5.30
C LYS A 207 1.45 -5.84 -5.16
N ALA A 208 1.34 -6.45 -4.00
CA ALA A 208 1.75 -7.83 -3.77
C ALA A 208 1.06 -8.87 -4.68
N PHE A 209 -0.16 -8.60 -5.13
CA PHE A 209 -0.91 -9.51 -6.02
C PHE A 209 -0.53 -9.34 -7.51
N GLY A 210 0.18 -8.28 -7.89
CA GLY A 210 0.67 -8.06 -9.25
C GLY A 210 -0.39 -7.65 -10.28
N ILE A 211 -1.66 -7.46 -9.90
CA ILE A 211 -2.79 -7.08 -10.78
C ILE A 211 -3.56 -5.92 -10.16
N GLN A 212 -4.04 -4.99 -10.96
CA GLN A 212 -4.84 -3.85 -10.51
C GLN A 212 -6.14 -4.29 -9.82
N GLY A 213 -6.68 -3.42 -8.96
CA GLY A 213 -7.94 -3.60 -8.26
C GLY A 213 -7.80 -3.48 -6.75
N ALA A 214 -8.92 -3.61 -6.06
CA ALA A 214 -8.99 -3.55 -4.60
C ALA A 214 -10.22 -4.30 -4.08
N ALA A 215 -10.23 -4.60 -2.78
CA ALA A 215 -11.40 -5.06 -2.07
C ALA A 215 -11.58 -4.32 -0.75
N VAL A 216 -12.84 -4.12 -0.38
CA VAL A 216 -13.28 -3.73 0.97
C VAL A 216 -13.72 -5.00 1.68
N LEU A 217 -13.15 -5.28 2.83
CA LEU A 217 -13.47 -6.40 3.69
C LEU A 217 -14.21 -5.90 4.91
N CYS A 218 -15.37 -6.45 5.23
CA CYS A 218 -16.25 -5.96 6.29
C CYS A 218 -17.27 -7.02 6.72
N SER A 219 -18.19 -6.65 7.64
CA SER A 219 -19.34 -7.44 8.01
C SER A 219 -20.41 -7.47 6.92
N ASP A 220 -21.36 -8.41 6.99
CA ASP A 220 -22.52 -8.47 6.10
C ASP A 220 -23.30 -7.16 6.08
N ASP A 221 -23.60 -6.58 7.26
CA ASP A 221 -24.37 -5.34 7.37
C ASP A 221 -23.68 -4.16 6.67
N VAL A 222 -22.36 -4.02 6.85
CA VAL A 222 -21.57 -2.97 6.18
C VAL A 222 -21.53 -3.21 4.67
N ALA A 223 -21.39 -4.45 4.23
CA ALA A 223 -21.39 -4.79 2.81
C ALA A 223 -22.74 -4.45 2.16
N GLU A 224 -23.86 -4.84 2.76
CA GLU A 224 -25.20 -4.53 2.27
C GLU A 224 -25.43 -3.00 2.20
N TYR A 225 -24.96 -2.27 3.22
CA TYR A 225 -25.03 -0.81 3.19
C TYR A 225 -24.21 -0.20 2.05
N LEU A 226 -22.96 -0.64 1.88
CA LEU A 226 -22.09 -0.16 0.80
C LEU A 226 -22.66 -0.48 -0.59
N ILE A 227 -23.27 -1.65 -0.79
CA ILE A 227 -23.94 -2.02 -2.04
C ILE A 227 -25.05 -1.01 -2.39
N GLN A 228 -25.78 -0.48 -1.41
CA GLN A 228 -26.88 0.46 -1.63
C GLN A 228 -26.40 1.92 -1.76
N PHE A 229 -25.31 2.32 -1.11
CA PHE A 229 -24.95 3.74 -0.97
C PHE A 229 -23.56 4.11 -1.50
N ALA A 230 -22.65 3.15 -1.72
CA ALA A 230 -21.32 3.43 -2.23
C ALA A 230 -21.32 3.74 -3.73
N ARG A 231 -21.29 5.01 -4.09
CA ARG A 231 -21.40 5.46 -5.50
C ARG A 231 -20.36 4.83 -6.43
N HIS A 232 -19.13 4.61 -5.94
CA HIS A 232 -18.08 3.93 -6.72
C HIS A 232 -18.39 2.45 -7.00
N TYR A 233 -19.19 1.80 -6.17
CA TYR A 233 -19.66 0.44 -6.42
C TYR A 233 -20.86 0.44 -7.40
N ILE A 234 -21.81 1.35 -7.18
CA ILE A 234 -23.08 1.40 -7.92
C ILE A 234 -22.86 1.81 -9.37
N TYR A 235 -22.02 2.84 -9.61
CA TYR A 235 -21.93 3.52 -10.91
C TYR A 235 -20.67 3.22 -11.71
N SER A 236 -19.65 2.60 -11.11
CA SER A 236 -18.44 2.24 -11.86
C SER A 236 -18.63 0.91 -12.57
N THR A 237 -18.10 0.80 -13.76
CA THR A 237 -17.99 -0.48 -14.47
C THR A 237 -17.15 -1.44 -13.63
N ALA A 238 -17.63 -2.67 -13.44
CA ALA A 238 -16.92 -3.70 -12.69
C ALA A 238 -15.59 -4.07 -13.36
N MET A 239 -14.62 -4.55 -12.58
CA MET A 239 -13.39 -5.08 -13.17
C MET A 239 -13.72 -6.20 -14.18
N PRO A 240 -12.89 -6.44 -15.19
CA PRO A 240 -13.10 -7.56 -16.11
C PRO A 240 -13.21 -8.90 -15.37
N PRO A 241 -14.16 -9.78 -15.71
CA PRO A 241 -14.26 -11.09 -15.06
C PRO A 241 -13.01 -11.96 -15.27
N ALA A 242 -12.30 -11.79 -16.39
CA ALA A 242 -11.01 -12.39 -16.62
C ALA A 242 -9.94 -11.96 -15.59
N GLN A 243 -9.99 -10.71 -15.15
CA GLN A 243 -9.13 -10.18 -14.10
C GLN A 243 -9.47 -10.79 -12.74
N ALA A 244 -10.76 -10.88 -12.39
CA ALA A 244 -11.19 -11.52 -11.15
C ALA A 244 -10.79 -13.01 -11.11
N TYR A 245 -10.89 -13.71 -12.24
CA TYR A 245 -10.41 -15.09 -12.38
C TYR A 245 -8.89 -15.21 -12.12
N ALA A 246 -8.08 -14.33 -12.70
CA ALA A 246 -6.65 -14.29 -12.45
C ALA A 246 -6.32 -13.93 -11.00
N LEU A 247 -7.10 -13.05 -10.36
CA LEU A 247 -6.95 -12.68 -8.95
C LEU A 247 -7.26 -13.84 -8.01
N CYS A 248 -8.19 -14.75 -8.33
CA CYS A 248 -8.37 -16.00 -7.58
C CYS A 248 -7.07 -16.82 -7.55
N ASN A 249 -6.38 -16.94 -8.69
CA ASN A 249 -5.06 -17.59 -8.74
C ASN A 249 -3.99 -16.78 -7.98
N ALA A 250 -4.00 -15.46 -8.07
CA ALA A 250 -3.09 -14.60 -7.30
C ALA A 250 -3.26 -14.81 -5.78
N CYS A 251 -4.50 -14.97 -5.27
CA CYS A 251 -4.73 -15.30 -3.86
C CYS A 251 -4.01 -16.60 -3.46
N ASP A 252 -4.10 -17.65 -4.28
CA ASP A 252 -3.41 -18.93 -4.02
C ASP A 252 -1.89 -18.75 -4.05
N LEU A 253 -1.36 -17.97 -5.00
CA LEU A 253 0.08 -17.66 -5.12
C LEU A 253 0.60 -16.86 -3.92
N VAL A 254 -0.18 -15.92 -3.41
CA VAL A 254 0.16 -15.12 -2.23
C VAL A 254 0.16 -16.00 -0.98
N GLN A 255 -0.88 -16.80 -0.76
CA GLN A 255 -1.00 -17.66 0.43
C GLN A 255 0.15 -18.66 0.53
N ARG A 256 0.52 -19.34 -0.56
CA ARG A 256 1.66 -20.29 -0.60
C ARG A 256 3.02 -19.63 -0.84
N GLY A 257 3.07 -18.29 -0.79
CA GLY A 257 4.24 -17.49 -1.14
C GLY A 257 5.20 -17.22 0.00
N ASP A 258 5.28 -18.03 1.06
CA ASP A 258 6.18 -17.80 2.22
C ASP A 258 7.63 -17.61 1.79
N TRP A 259 8.12 -18.44 0.88
CA TRP A 259 9.48 -18.31 0.34
C TRP A 259 9.76 -16.93 -0.30
N ARG A 260 8.72 -16.24 -0.83
CA ARG A 260 8.83 -14.88 -1.38
C ARG A 260 9.00 -13.86 -0.25
N ARG A 261 8.24 -14.03 0.84
CA ARG A 261 8.33 -13.20 2.05
C ARG A 261 9.67 -13.36 2.75
N GLU A 262 10.13 -14.59 2.91
CA GLU A 262 11.46 -14.91 3.44
C GLU A 262 12.57 -14.28 2.59
N LYS A 263 12.44 -14.35 1.27
CA LYS A 263 13.38 -13.72 0.34
C LYS A 263 13.41 -12.20 0.47
N LEU A 264 12.26 -11.56 0.65
CA LEU A 264 12.18 -10.12 0.90
C LEU A 264 12.87 -9.72 2.20
N ALA A 265 12.67 -10.48 3.27
CA ALA A 265 13.35 -10.27 4.55
C ALA A 265 14.87 -10.43 4.40
N ALA A 266 15.33 -11.51 3.77
CA ALA A 266 16.75 -11.74 3.49
C ALA A 266 17.37 -10.59 2.67
N PHE A 267 16.67 -10.09 1.65
CA PHE A 267 17.13 -8.96 0.85
C PHE A 267 17.19 -7.66 1.66
N GLY A 268 16.27 -7.46 2.62
CA GLY A 268 16.32 -6.35 3.55
C GLY A 268 17.60 -6.36 4.39
N HIS A 269 17.98 -7.51 4.94
CA HIS A 269 19.24 -7.68 5.70
C HIS A 269 20.47 -7.46 4.81
N ILE A 270 20.51 -8.10 3.62
CA ILE A 270 21.64 -7.93 2.68
C ILE A 270 21.85 -6.46 2.32
N LEU A 271 20.76 -5.72 2.09
CA LEU A 271 20.85 -4.29 1.76
C LEU A 271 21.38 -3.49 2.97
N ALA A 272 20.84 -3.75 4.16
CA ALA A 272 21.24 -3.05 5.38
C ALA A 272 22.71 -3.29 5.74
N ASP A 273 23.18 -4.53 5.63
CA ASP A 273 24.57 -4.91 5.95
C ASP A 273 25.59 -4.36 4.93
N ALA A 274 25.15 -4.12 3.68
CA ALA A 274 26.03 -3.69 2.60
C ALA A 274 26.08 -2.16 2.41
N LEU A 275 25.14 -1.42 2.99
CA LEU A 275 25.13 0.05 2.90
C LEU A 275 26.00 0.68 3.97
N LEU A 276 26.68 1.76 3.60
CA LEU A 276 27.42 2.60 4.56
C LEU A 276 26.43 3.28 5.52
N PRO A 277 26.75 3.40 6.83
CA PRO A 277 25.87 4.06 7.79
C PRO A 277 25.48 5.48 7.41
N GLU A 278 26.39 6.22 6.76
CA GLU A 278 26.23 7.60 6.34
C GLU A 278 25.17 7.77 5.24
N VAL A 279 24.83 6.70 4.53
CA VAL A 279 23.80 6.71 3.48
C VAL A 279 22.40 7.00 4.06
N GLY A 280 22.19 6.69 5.36
CA GLY A 280 20.95 7.07 6.05
C GLY A 280 19.77 6.12 5.76
N LEU A 281 20.03 4.82 5.62
CA LEU A 281 18.97 3.80 5.49
C LEU A 281 18.12 3.76 6.76
N VAL A 282 16.80 3.88 6.58
CA VAL A 282 15.85 3.70 7.68
C VAL A 282 15.55 2.22 7.88
N ALA A 283 15.68 1.74 9.12
CA ALA A 283 15.33 0.37 9.47
C ALA A 283 13.82 0.16 9.40
N THR A 284 13.37 -0.78 8.58
CA THR A 284 11.96 -1.20 8.46
C THR A 284 11.90 -2.72 8.31
N GLU A 285 10.80 -3.32 8.76
CA GLU A 285 10.52 -4.75 8.56
C GLU A 285 9.81 -5.05 7.23
N THR A 286 9.49 -4.01 6.47
CA THR A 286 8.76 -4.11 5.20
C THR A 286 9.70 -4.05 3.99
N PRO A 287 9.26 -4.39 2.77
CA PRO A 287 10.05 -4.25 1.55
C PRO A 287 10.36 -2.80 1.15
N ILE A 288 9.75 -1.82 1.80
CA ILE A 288 10.00 -0.40 1.58
C ILE A 288 11.18 0.01 2.44
N LYS A 289 12.26 0.46 1.81
CA LYS A 289 13.56 0.78 2.43
C LYS A 289 13.93 2.22 2.11
N PRO A 290 13.46 3.22 2.89
CA PRO A 290 13.78 4.61 2.62
C PRO A 290 15.23 4.94 3.01
N VAL A 291 15.86 5.77 2.20
CA VAL A 291 17.16 6.39 2.48
C VAL A 291 16.91 7.88 2.68
N LEU A 292 16.99 8.36 3.92
CA LEU A 292 16.73 9.76 4.27
C LEU A 292 17.91 10.65 3.90
N LEU A 293 17.67 11.64 3.04
CA LEU A 293 18.69 12.53 2.52
C LEU A 293 18.46 13.99 2.93
N GLY A 294 17.25 14.33 3.38
CA GLY A 294 16.86 15.70 3.73
C GLY A 294 16.70 16.60 2.52
N SER A 295 17.78 16.82 1.75
CA SER A 295 17.80 17.69 0.58
C SER A 295 17.13 17.06 -0.65
N SER A 296 16.24 17.83 -1.29
CA SER A 296 15.63 17.44 -2.58
C SER A 296 16.67 17.35 -3.70
N GLU A 297 17.68 18.23 -3.68
CA GLU A 297 18.75 18.25 -4.66
C GLU A 297 19.61 16.99 -4.57
N LEU A 298 20.02 16.61 -3.36
CA LEU A 298 20.79 15.38 -3.10
C LEU A 298 20.01 14.14 -3.56
N ALA A 299 18.72 14.06 -3.25
CA ALA A 299 17.88 12.95 -3.67
C ALA A 299 17.78 12.82 -5.20
N ILE A 300 17.68 13.93 -5.92
CA ILE A 300 17.64 13.94 -7.38
C ILE A 300 19.00 13.51 -7.96
N LYS A 301 20.11 14.08 -7.44
CA LYS A 301 21.46 13.74 -7.91
C LYS A 301 21.76 12.25 -7.74
N LEU A 302 21.46 11.68 -6.58
CA LEU A 302 21.66 10.26 -6.32
C LEU A 302 20.78 9.36 -7.19
N SER A 303 19.50 9.73 -7.35
CA SER A 303 18.59 9.01 -8.26
C SER A 303 19.10 9.01 -9.70
N ALA A 304 19.63 10.13 -10.18
CA ALA A 304 20.22 10.25 -11.52
C ALA A 304 21.51 9.42 -11.66
N ALA A 305 22.43 9.50 -10.70
CA ALA A 305 23.67 8.72 -10.70
C ALA A 305 23.41 7.20 -10.67
N LEU A 306 22.41 6.75 -9.93
CA LEU A 306 21.97 5.34 -9.95
C LEU A 306 21.39 4.95 -11.32
N ALA A 307 20.62 5.83 -11.94
CA ALA A 307 20.06 5.57 -13.27
C ALA A 307 21.15 5.43 -14.34
N GLU A 308 22.23 6.20 -14.29
CA GLU A 308 23.40 6.04 -15.15
C GLU A 308 24.10 4.69 -14.96
N LYS A 309 24.04 4.13 -13.73
CA LYS A 309 24.56 2.79 -13.39
C LYS A 309 23.54 1.66 -13.68
N GLY A 310 22.43 1.97 -14.39
CA GLY A 310 21.39 0.99 -14.76
C GLY A 310 20.45 0.59 -13.64
N ILE A 311 20.33 1.39 -12.58
CA ILE A 311 19.49 1.13 -11.42
C ILE A 311 18.44 2.24 -11.29
N TRP A 312 17.17 1.85 -11.23
CA TRP A 312 16.06 2.80 -11.06
C TRP A 312 15.57 2.85 -9.62
N VAL A 313 15.79 4.01 -8.96
CA VAL A 313 15.28 4.34 -7.63
C VAL A 313 14.65 5.72 -7.65
N SER A 314 13.41 5.84 -7.15
CA SER A 314 12.67 7.09 -7.14
C SER A 314 13.13 8.03 -6.02
N ALA A 315 13.40 9.30 -6.39
CA ALA A 315 13.57 10.39 -5.43
C ALA A 315 12.21 10.94 -5.02
N ILE A 316 11.85 10.81 -3.75
CA ILE A 316 10.62 11.35 -3.16
C ILE A 316 10.94 12.69 -2.49
N ARG A 317 10.14 13.72 -2.82
CA ARG A 317 10.39 15.11 -2.46
C ARG A 317 9.08 15.79 -2.04
N PRO A 318 9.13 16.97 -1.42
CA PRO A 318 7.94 17.81 -1.27
C PRO A 318 7.21 18.04 -2.60
N PRO A 319 5.87 18.06 -2.64
CA PRO A 319 4.95 18.01 -1.48
C PRO A 319 4.60 16.61 -0.97
N THR A 320 5.10 15.53 -1.59
CA THR A 320 4.80 14.14 -1.20
C THR A 320 5.30 13.82 0.21
N VAL A 321 6.43 14.39 0.60
CA VAL A 321 7.01 14.32 1.96
C VAL A 321 7.25 15.75 2.46
N PRO A 322 7.39 15.97 3.78
CA PRO A 322 7.67 17.31 4.33
C PRO A 322 8.99 17.91 3.80
N VAL A 323 9.12 19.23 3.91
CA VAL A 323 10.35 19.94 3.60
C VAL A 323 11.49 19.39 4.46
N ASN A 324 12.69 19.26 3.89
CA ASN A 324 13.88 18.66 4.51
C ASN A 324 13.73 17.17 4.88
N GLN A 325 12.80 16.45 4.24
CA GLN A 325 12.62 15.02 4.40
C GLN A 325 12.66 14.27 3.07
N ALA A 326 13.33 14.83 2.07
CA ALA A 326 13.53 14.15 0.80
C ALA A 326 14.32 12.85 0.99
N ARG A 327 14.01 11.84 0.21
CA ARG A 327 14.55 10.48 0.34
C ARG A 327 14.62 9.76 -0.99
N LEU A 328 15.48 8.75 -1.08
CA LEU A 328 15.28 7.68 -2.06
C LEU A 328 14.31 6.66 -1.47
N ARG A 329 13.29 6.27 -2.23
CA ARG A 329 12.37 5.20 -1.83
C ARG A 329 12.76 3.92 -2.55
N ILE A 330 13.59 3.12 -1.90
CA ILE A 330 13.96 1.79 -2.39
C ILE A 330 12.82 0.83 -2.08
N THR A 331 12.47 -0.01 -3.05
CA THR A 331 11.47 -1.06 -2.87
C THR A 331 12.06 -2.39 -3.33
N LEU A 332 12.07 -3.36 -2.43
CA LEU A 332 12.51 -4.73 -2.71
C LEU A 332 11.36 -5.54 -3.31
N SER A 333 11.69 -6.43 -4.24
CA SER A 333 10.77 -7.39 -4.84
C SER A 333 11.35 -8.79 -4.78
N ALA A 334 10.51 -9.79 -4.57
CA ALA A 334 10.92 -11.19 -4.64
C ALA A 334 11.41 -11.61 -6.02
N SER A 335 11.14 -10.81 -7.07
CA SER A 335 11.70 -10.99 -8.41
C SER A 335 13.17 -10.59 -8.53
N HIS A 336 13.69 -9.77 -7.61
CA HIS A 336 15.12 -9.44 -7.59
C HIS A 336 15.98 -10.67 -7.31
N THR A 337 17.25 -10.58 -7.69
CA THR A 337 18.31 -11.52 -7.29
C THR A 337 19.18 -10.88 -6.20
N GLU A 338 19.88 -11.71 -5.41
CA GLU A 338 20.85 -11.23 -4.43
C GLU A 338 21.93 -10.36 -5.08
N ALA A 339 22.42 -10.76 -6.26
CA ALA A 339 23.40 -9.98 -7.01
C ALA A 339 22.90 -8.56 -7.34
N GLN A 340 21.63 -8.41 -7.70
CA GLN A 340 21.02 -7.11 -7.97
C GLN A 340 20.91 -6.25 -6.71
N VAL A 341 20.57 -6.85 -5.56
CA VAL A 341 20.49 -6.11 -4.28
C VAL A 341 21.89 -5.65 -3.85
N ARG A 342 22.91 -6.49 -3.98
CA ARG A 342 24.31 -6.12 -3.72
C ARG A 342 24.81 -5.05 -4.69
N GLN A 343 24.44 -5.15 -5.98
CA GLN A 343 24.74 -4.12 -6.99
C GLN A 343 24.13 -2.76 -6.61
N LEU A 344 22.87 -2.75 -6.15
CA LEU A 344 22.21 -1.54 -5.65
C LEU A 344 23.03 -0.93 -4.51
N ALA A 345 23.40 -1.72 -3.48
CA ALA A 345 24.14 -1.21 -2.33
C ALA A 345 25.50 -0.64 -2.74
N THR A 346 26.28 -1.37 -3.53
CA THR A 346 27.59 -0.92 -4.02
C THR A 346 27.47 0.38 -4.85
N SER A 347 26.48 0.42 -5.75
CA SER A 347 26.26 1.60 -6.60
C SER A 347 25.80 2.81 -5.80
N LEU A 348 24.96 2.59 -4.77
CA LEU A 348 24.46 3.67 -3.91
C LEU A 348 25.58 4.24 -3.02
N ASN A 349 26.41 3.38 -2.41
CA ASN A 349 27.57 3.82 -1.65
C ASN A 349 28.51 4.68 -2.50
N ALA A 350 28.92 4.18 -3.67
CA ALA A 350 29.82 4.90 -4.59
C ALA A 350 29.21 6.24 -5.05
N SER A 351 27.93 6.25 -5.43
CA SER A 351 27.26 7.48 -5.86
C SER A 351 27.12 8.48 -4.71
N PHE A 352 26.93 8.01 -3.49
CA PHE A 352 26.84 8.86 -2.30
C PHE A 352 28.18 9.56 -2.03
N GLU A 353 29.30 8.83 -2.07
CA GLU A 353 30.65 9.37 -1.92
C GLU A 353 30.97 10.38 -3.04
N GLU A 354 30.72 10.02 -4.32
CA GLU A 354 30.93 10.89 -5.49
C GLU A 354 30.19 12.24 -5.36
N VAL A 355 28.94 12.22 -4.90
CA VAL A 355 28.13 13.45 -4.77
C VAL A 355 28.56 14.29 -3.56
N GLN A 356 29.00 13.67 -2.47
CA GLN A 356 29.55 14.37 -1.29
C GLN A 356 30.87 15.06 -1.62
N ASP A 357 31.79 14.39 -2.30
CA ASP A 357 33.09 14.95 -2.69
C ASP A 357 32.92 16.15 -3.65
N ALA A 358 31.99 16.05 -4.59
CA ALA A 358 31.67 17.17 -5.51
C ALA A 358 31.08 18.37 -4.75
N GLY A 359 30.29 18.15 -3.68
CA GLY A 359 29.75 19.21 -2.82
C GLY A 359 30.85 19.93 -2.04
N ASN A 360 31.77 19.19 -1.45
CA ASN A 360 32.88 19.75 -0.65
C ASN A 360 33.86 20.57 -1.50
N GLN A 361 34.07 20.20 -2.77
CA GLN A 361 34.94 20.97 -3.70
C GLN A 361 34.32 22.29 -4.15
N SER A 362 32.99 22.38 -4.24
CA SER A 362 32.29 23.62 -4.59
C SER A 362 32.28 24.65 -3.44
N ASP A 363 32.29 24.20 -2.18
CA ASP A 363 32.31 25.09 -1.00
C ASP A 363 33.72 25.56 -0.62
N SER A 364 34.78 24.87 -1.06
CA SER A 364 36.18 25.26 -0.82
C SER A 364 36.73 26.21 -1.86
N GLY A 365 35.98 26.59 -2.88
CA GLY A 365 36.36 27.44 -3.99
C GLY A 365 35.78 28.87 -3.96
N CYS A 366 35.18 29.32 -2.84
CA CYS A 366 34.67 30.66 -2.63
C CYS A 366 35.55 31.49 -1.68
#